data_5c8c2a6794e43af4a267c301e7846e55
#
_entry.id   5c8c2a6794e43af4a267c301e7846e55
#
_cell.length_a   1.000
_cell.length_b   1.000
_cell.length_c   1.000
_cell.angle_alpha   90.00
_cell.angle_beta   90.00
_cell.angle_gamma   90.00
#
_symmetry.space_group_name_H-M   'P 1'
#
loop_
_entity.id
_entity.type
_entity.pdbx_description
1 polymer ?
#
loop_
_entity_poly.entity_id
_entity_poly.type
_entity_poly.pdbx_seq_one_letter_code
_entity_poly.pdbx_strand_id
1 'polypeptide(L)'
;MDLTPFAEAYRETNRRIVQLLDFLSALQGLSEVSHIVTDRRGMLDQALKGLLENQNMSRCSVFLCERDELVNAAGLSWADLIGLPGQVARRAFPVGNGVMGRAVATGMVQYASDCRHDPDFLSLPAEASPEISSLISVPIRSGDGVLGVLNVSHTESEAFGPDEERLLTLYAHFLGQMLLNWQHVHRLEEQVGQRTRELEEALEEARELQQRFQTLAVLDDLTGLHNRRFFFAEARAIVARALRQGVGIAVILLDLDHFKQFNDQFGHAAGDRVLRDVAMAMGQLVREGDVLSRFGGEEFVLLLPGTDLDGAIGLGKRIRQALAGLEWMFDGSEPQRITASIGICALVLEGPRQD
;
A
#
# COMPACT_ATOMS: atom_id res chain seq x y z
N MET A 1 -76.16 -13.30 -0.83
CA MET A 1 -74.90 -12.96 -1.55
C MET A 1 -73.79 -13.71 -0.83
N ASP A 2 -73.24 -14.68 -1.48
CA ASP A 2 -72.15 -15.48 -0.89
C ASP A 2 -70.83 -14.64 -0.91
N LEU A 3 -70.37 -14.26 0.28
CA LEU A 3 -69.17 -13.45 0.45
C LEU A 3 -67.84 -14.29 0.55
N THR A 4 -68.01 -15.62 0.44
CA THR A 4 -66.88 -16.58 0.59
C THR A 4 -65.81 -16.37 -0.47
N PRO A 5 -66.08 -16.13 -1.76
CA PRO A 5 -65.07 -15.92 -2.79
C PRO A 5 -64.27 -14.61 -2.59
N PHE A 6 -64.93 -13.59 -2.06
CA PHE A 6 -64.27 -12.31 -1.76
C PHE A 6 -63.32 -12.43 -0.56
N ALA A 7 -63.76 -13.16 0.46
CA ALA A 7 -62.91 -13.41 1.64
C ALA A 7 -61.69 -14.28 1.32
N GLU A 8 -61.83 -15.24 0.40
CA GLU A 8 -60.70 -16.05 -0.07
C GLU A 8 -59.71 -15.23 -0.90
N ALA A 9 -60.19 -14.44 -1.85
CA ALA A 9 -59.36 -13.55 -2.65
C ALA A 9 -58.61 -12.50 -1.80
N TYR A 10 -59.27 -11.98 -0.76
CA TYR A 10 -58.67 -11.06 0.19
C TYR A 10 -57.55 -11.71 1.02
N ARG A 11 -57.79 -12.93 1.53
CA ARG A 11 -56.78 -13.70 2.26
C ARG A 11 -55.55 -14.00 1.40
N GLU A 12 -55.78 -14.42 0.15
CA GLU A 12 -54.73 -14.73 -0.81
C GLU A 12 -53.88 -13.48 -1.12
N THR A 13 -54.53 -12.34 -1.35
CA THR A 13 -53.85 -11.07 -1.61
C THR A 13 -53.00 -10.63 -0.40
N ASN A 14 -53.58 -10.71 0.82
CA ASN A 14 -52.81 -10.39 2.02
C ASN A 14 -51.62 -11.32 2.23
N ARG A 15 -51.79 -12.62 1.97
CA ARG A 15 -50.66 -13.57 2.07
C ARG A 15 -49.53 -13.21 1.11
N ARG A 16 -49.84 -12.85 -0.13
CA ARG A 16 -48.83 -12.39 -1.11
C ARG A 16 -48.15 -11.11 -0.69
N ILE A 17 -48.89 -10.15 -0.13
CA ILE A 17 -48.26 -8.90 0.39
C ILE A 17 -47.28 -9.20 1.52
N VAL A 18 -47.65 -10.04 2.47
CA VAL A 18 -46.75 -10.43 3.59
C VAL A 18 -45.50 -11.11 3.05
N GLN A 19 -45.63 -12.08 2.14
CA GLN A 19 -44.51 -12.77 1.52
C GLN A 19 -43.55 -11.80 0.80
N LEU A 20 -44.07 -10.80 0.11
CA LEU A 20 -43.27 -9.77 -0.56
C LEU A 20 -42.55 -8.89 0.44
N LEU A 21 -43.16 -8.50 1.55
CA LEU A 21 -42.54 -7.70 2.60
C LEU A 21 -41.42 -8.48 3.28
N ASP A 22 -41.65 -9.76 3.61
CA ASP A 22 -40.64 -10.64 4.20
C ASP A 22 -39.47 -10.84 3.24
N PHE A 23 -39.74 -10.98 1.94
CA PHE A 23 -38.69 -11.09 0.94
C PHE A 23 -37.86 -9.78 0.80
N LEU A 24 -38.52 -8.62 0.80
CA LEU A 24 -37.82 -7.32 0.79
C LEU A 24 -36.94 -7.16 2.02
N SER A 25 -37.39 -7.61 3.19
CA SER A 25 -36.60 -7.62 4.41
C SER A 25 -35.37 -8.52 4.28
N ALA A 26 -35.51 -9.70 3.69
CA ALA A 26 -34.38 -10.59 3.42
C ALA A 26 -33.36 -9.97 2.44
N LEU A 27 -33.85 -9.28 1.38
CA LEU A 27 -32.97 -8.56 0.44
C LEU A 27 -32.28 -7.36 1.07
N GLN A 28 -32.96 -6.61 1.93
CA GLN A 28 -32.36 -5.50 2.67
C GLN A 28 -31.23 -6.01 3.58
N GLY A 29 -31.46 -7.12 4.28
CA GLY A 29 -30.42 -7.80 5.07
C GLY A 29 -29.17 -8.15 4.26
N LEU A 30 -29.32 -8.59 2.99
CA LEU A 30 -28.18 -8.83 2.09
C LEU A 30 -27.34 -7.57 1.81
N SER A 31 -28.00 -6.43 1.64
CA SER A 31 -27.30 -5.16 1.39
C SER A 31 -26.47 -4.71 2.57
N GLU A 32 -26.92 -4.95 3.79
CA GLU A 32 -26.21 -4.58 5.02
C GLU A 32 -25.00 -5.49 5.31
N VAL A 33 -25.10 -6.77 4.93
CA VAL A 33 -24.03 -7.78 5.15
C VAL A 33 -22.74 -7.42 4.41
N SER A 34 -22.83 -6.81 3.23
CA SER A 34 -21.65 -6.50 2.40
C SER A 34 -20.66 -5.53 3.06
N HIS A 35 -21.07 -4.81 4.10
CA HIS A 35 -20.25 -3.79 4.79
C HIS A 35 -19.63 -4.27 6.12
N ILE A 36 -20.08 -5.39 6.67
CA ILE A 36 -19.74 -5.78 8.06
C ILE A 36 -18.86 -7.03 8.11
N VAL A 37 -18.91 -7.90 7.10
CA VAL A 37 -18.28 -9.23 7.16
C VAL A 37 -17.09 -9.31 6.21
N THR A 38 -15.92 -9.57 6.78
CA THR A 38 -14.63 -9.69 6.07
C THR A 38 -14.41 -11.08 5.44
N ASP A 39 -15.18 -12.07 5.82
CA ASP A 39 -15.04 -13.47 5.44
C ASP A 39 -16.21 -13.92 4.56
N ARG A 40 -15.90 -14.59 3.44
CA ARG A 40 -16.88 -15.12 2.46
C ARG A 40 -17.94 -16.01 3.10
N ARG A 41 -17.53 -16.88 4.05
CA ARG A 41 -18.44 -17.82 4.70
C ARG A 41 -19.41 -17.09 5.62
N GLY A 42 -18.91 -16.19 6.45
CA GLY A 42 -19.76 -15.39 7.34
C GLY A 42 -20.77 -14.54 6.58
N MET A 43 -20.36 -13.99 5.41
CA MET A 43 -21.25 -13.27 4.50
C MET A 43 -22.39 -14.16 3.98
N LEU A 44 -22.09 -15.38 3.53
CA LEU A 44 -23.08 -16.34 3.06
C LEU A 44 -23.98 -16.85 4.18
N ASP A 45 -23.42 -17.17 5.35
CA ASP A 45 -24.19 -17.63 6.52
C ASP A 45 -25.21 -16.56 6.95
N GLN A 46 -24.83 -15.30 6.94
CA GLN A 46 -25.72 -14.20 7.28
C GLN A 46 -26.81 -13.98 6.23
N ALA A 47 -26.46 -14.13 4.94
CA ALA A 47 -27.41 -14.12 3.86
C ALA A 47 -28.46 -15.25 4.03
N LEU A 48 -28.00 -16.47 4.24
CA LEU A 48 -28.88 -17.62 4.43
C LEU A 48 -29.77 -17.48 5.67
N LYS A 49 -29.27 -16.87 6.75
CA LYS A 49 -30.04 -16.55 7.95
C LYS A 49 -31.22 -15.63 7.63
N GLY A 50 -30.97 -14.54 6.90
CA GLY A 50 -32.03 -13.61 6.46
C GLY A 50 -33.10 -14.30 5.61
N LEU A 51 -32.71 -15.26 4.75
CA LEU A 51 -33.63 -16.04 3.95
C LEU A 51 -34.52 -16.98 4.80
N LEU A 52 -33.92 -17.68 5.78
CA LEU A 52 -34.65 -18.58 6.66
C LEU A 52 -35.62 -17.84 7.60
N GLU A 53 -35.19 -16.73 8.19
CA GLU A 53 -36.00 -15.97 9.15
C GLU A 53 -37.25 -15.33 8.51
N ASN A 54 -37.15 -14.97 7.24
CA ASN A 54 -38.20 -14.24 6.53
C ASN A 54 -39.04 -15.10 5.59
N GLN A 55 -38.75 -16.41 5.47
CA GLN A 55 -39.49 -17.32 4.59
C GLN A 55 -39.76 -18.63 5.34
N ASN A 56 -40.93 -19.24 5.07
CA ASN A 56 -41.29 -20.53 5.67
C ASN A 56 -40.50 -21.69 5.01
N MET A 57 -39.20 -21.73 5.26
CA MET A 57 -38.25 -22.72 4.71
C MET A 57 -37.61 -23.52 5.82
N SER A 58 -37.38 -24.80 5.58
CA SER A 58 -36.82 -25.68 6.63
C SER A 58 -35.29 -25.62 6.68
N ARG A 59 -34.67 -25.49 5.49
CA ARG A 59 -33.18 -25.45 5.36
C ARG A 59 -32.80 -24.76 4.07
N CYS A 60 -31.68 -24.03 4.11
CA CYS A 60 -31.05 -23.46 2.92
C CYS A 60 -29.53 -23.69 2.92
N SER A 61 -28.92 -23.76 1.75
CA SER A 61 -27.49 -23.92 1.57
C SER A 61 -27.01 -23.35 0.24
N VAL A 62 -25.77 -22.90 0.21
CA VAL A 62 -25.06 -22.46 -0.98
C VAL A 62 -23.92 -23.41 -1.28
N PHE A 63 -23.87 -23.90 -2.51
CA PHE A 63 -22.75 -24.63 -3.08
C PHE A 63 -22.14 -23.81 -4.19
N LEU A 64 -20.83 -23.69 -4.20
CA LEU A 64 -20.08 -22.97 -5.23
C LEU A 64 -19.36 -23.95 -6.15
N CYS A 65 -19.24 -23.57 -7.41
CA CYS A 65 -18.51 -24.35 -8.40
C CYS A 65 -17.01 -24.22 -8.16
N GLU A 66 -16.35 -25.32 -7.88
CA GLU A 66 -14.89 -25.45 -7.82
C GLU A 66 -14.47 -26.50 -8.84
N ARG A 67 -14.00 -26.08 -10.02
CA ARG A 67 -13.73 -26.93 -11.19
C ARG A 67 -15.02 -27.67 -11.63
N ASP A 68 -15.05 -28.99 -11.54
CA ASP A 68 -16.18 -29.83 -11.95
C ASP A 68 -17.04 -30.32 -10.76
N GLU A 69 -16.87 -29.71 -9.58
CA GLU A 69 -17.57 -30.07 -8.37
C GLU A 69 -18.28 -28.88 -7.74
N LEU A 70 -19.40 -29.18 -7.09
CA LEU A 70 -20.15 -28.26 -6.23
C LEU A 70 -19.73 -28.48 -4.78
N VAL A 71 -19.02 -27.52 -4.21
CA VAL A 71 -18.51 -27.56 -2.84
C VAL A 71 -19.42 -26.72 -1.93
N ASN A 72 -19.80 -27.30 -0.79
CA ASN A 72 -20.59 -26.56 0.19
C ASN A 72 -19.82 -25.35 0.72
N ALA A 73 -20.36 -24.15 0.50
CA ALA A 73 -19.80 -22.89 0.96
C ALA A 73 -20.46 -22.40 2.26
N ALA A 74 -21.78 -22.61 2.39
CA ALA A 74 -22.56 -22.25 3.58
C ALA A 74 -23.84 -23.09 3.65
N GLY A 75 -24.41 -23.27 4.85
CA GLY A 75 -25.69 -23.95 5.01
C GLY A 75 -26.24 -23.79 6.42
N LEU A 76 -27.53 -23.50 6.49
CA LEU A 76 -28.27 -23.28 7.72
C LEU A 76 -29.59 -24.02 7.71
N SER A 77 -30.04 -24.45 8.89
CA SER A 77 -31.36 -25.01 9.14
C SER A 77 -32.02 -24.29 10.33
N TRP A 78 -33.33 -24.48 10.52
CA TRP A 78 -34.00 -23.97 11.71
C TRP A 78 -33.38 -24.49 13.01
N ALA A 79 -32.82 -25.71 13.02
CA ALA A 79 -32.13 -26.26 14.17
C ALA A 79 -30.87 -25.45 14.52
N ASP A 80 -30.15 -24.97 13.51
CA ASP A 80 -28.95 -24.13 13.70
C ASP A 80 -29.33 -22.76 14.30
N LEU A 81 -30.45 -22.16 13.86
CA LEU A 81 -30.93 -20.87 14.35
C LEU A 81 -31.35 -20.92 15.83
N ILE A 82 -31.90 -22.06 16.29
CA ILE A 82 -32.31 -22.24 17.70
C ILE A 82 -31.18 -22.80 18.59
N GLY A 83 -29.94 -22.86 18.09
CA GLY A 83 -28.76 -23.24 18.86
C GLY A 83 -28.53 -24.75 19.01
N LEU A 84 -29.18 -25.56 18.18
CA LEU A 84 -28.90 -27.01 18.08
C LEU A 84 -27.90 -27.20 16.92
N PRO A 85 -26.60 -27.46 17.17
CA PRO A 85 -25.61 -27.53 16.12
C PRO A 85 -25.86 -28.69 15.17
N GLY A 86 -26.27 -28.36 13.95
CA GLY A 86 -26.27 -29.29 12.82
C GLY A 86 -24.86 -29.40 12.25
N GLN A 87 -24.31 -30.59 12.17
CA GLN A 87 -23.00 -30.79 11.50
C GLN A 87 -23.19 -30.64 10.00
N VAL A 88 -22.80 -29.51 9.42
CA VAL A 88 -22.65 -29.34 7.97
C VAL A 88 -21.32 -29.98 7.58
N ALA A 89 -21.34 -31.27 7.21
CA ALA A 89 -20.16 -31.90 6.62
C ALA A 89 -19.81 -31.21 5.30
N ARG A 90 -18.52 -30.90 5.13
CA ARG A 90 -17.97 -30.41 3.86
C ARG A 90 -18.19 -31.50 2.80
N ARG A 91 -19.14 -31.30 1.87
CA ARG A 91 -19.49 -32.26 0.85
C ARG A 91 -19.34 -31.63 -0.52
N ALA A 92 -18.84 -32.41 -1.45
CA ALA A 92 -18.76 -32.07 -2.85
C ALA A 92 -19.71 -32.94 -3.66
N PHE A 93 -20.34 -32.38 -4.68
CA PHE A 93 -21.22 -33.09 -5.60
C PHE A 93 -20.76 -32.80 -7.03
N PRO A 94 -20.79 -33.79 -7.93
CA PRO A 94 -20.41 -33.57 -9.33
C PRO A 94 -21.40 -32.61 -10.02
N VAL A 95 -20.88 -31.72 -10.86
CA VAL A 95 -21.69 -30.90 -11.75
C VAL A 95 -22.41 -31.82 -12.77
N GLY A 96 -23.68 -31.53 -13.04
CA GLY A 96 -24.50 -32.33 -13.94
C GLY A 96 -25.27 -33.47 -13.28
N ASN A 97 -24.94 -33.87 -12.07
CA ASN A 97 -25.57 -34.97 -11.36
C ASN A 97 -26.53 -34.44 -10.25
N GLY A 98 -27.65 -35.10 -10.10
CA GLY A 98 -28.67 -34.74 -9.12
C GLY A 98 -29.37 -33.40 -9.42
N VAL A 99 -30.28 -32.99 -8.56
CA VAL A 99 -31.07 -31.75 -8.70
C VAL A 99 -30.14 -30.54 -8.77
N MET A 100 -29.17 -30.44 -7.84
CA MET A 100 -28.19 -29.33 -7.77
C MET A 100 -27.29 -29.26 -9.00
N GLY A 101 -26.70 -30.42 -9.38
CA GLY A 101 -25.73 -30.48 -10.49
C GLY A 101 -26.42 -30.12 -11.81
N ARG A 102 -27.68 -30.53 -12.03
CA ARG A 102 -28.46 -30.13 -13.21
C ARG A 102 -28.78 -28.64 -13.22
N ALA A 103 -29.11 -28.04 -12.07
CA ALA A 103 -29.36 -26.60 -11.98
C ALA A 103 -28.11 -25.80 -12.45
N VAL A 104 -26.92 -26.22 -12.07
CA VAL A 104 -25.67 -25.61 -12.51
C VAL A 104 -25.38 -25.87 -13.99
N ALA A 105 -25.52 -27.13 -14.45
CA ALA A 105 -25.21 -27.49 -15.84
C ALA A 105 -26.13 -26.83 -16.87
N THR A 106 -27.42 -26.68 -16.53
CA THR A 106 -28.40 -26.06 -17.41
C THR A 106 -28.56 -24.55 -17.22
N GLY A 107 -28.11 -24.03 -16.08
CA GLY A 107 -28.38 -22.65 -15.67
C GLY A 107 -29.87 -22.37 -15.41
N MET A 108 -30.68 -23.41 -15.20
CA MET A 108 -32.10 -23.30 -14.95
C MET A 108 -32.48 -23.82 -13.57
N VAL A 109 -33.53 -23.28 -12.97
CA VAL A 109 -34.06 -23.78 -11.71
C VAL A 109 -34.45 -25.25 -11.89
N GLN A 110 -34.14 -26.06 -10.87
CA GLN A 110 -34.54 -27.46 -10.80
C GLN A 110 -35.34 -27.67 -9.52
N TYR A 111 -36.47 -28.36 -9.64
CA TYR A 111 -37.35 -28.59 -8.53
C TYR A 111 -37.70 -30.10 -8.42
N ALA A 112 -37.38 -30.67 -7.26
CA ALA A 112 -37.85 -31.99 -6.83
C ALA A 112 -39.02 -31.79 -5.88
N SER A 113 -40.25 -31.96 -6.40
CA SER A 113 -41.49 -31.74 -5.64
C SER A 113 -41.72 -32.82 -4.57
N ASP A 114 -41.24 -34.04 -4.81
CA ASP A 114 -41.18 -35.15 -3.85
C ASP A 114 -39.82 -35.86 -3.98
N CYS A 115 -38.93 -35.51 -3.08
CA CYS A 115 -37.55 -36.05 -3.06
C CYS A 115 -37.47 -37.54 -2.86
N ARG A 116 -38.51 -38.18 -2.30
CA ARG A 116 -38.55 -39.63 -2.06
C ARG A 116 -38.76 -40.39 -3.35
N HIS A 117 -39.45 -39.80 -4.30
CA HIS A 117 -39.81 -40.41 -5.58
C HIS A 117 -39.05 -39.82 -6.77
N ASP A 118 -38.20 -38.82 -6.56
CA ASP A 118 -37.36 -38.24 -7.60
C ASP A 118 -36.10 -39.12 -7.82
N PRO A 119 -35.94 -39.70 -9.02
CA PRO A 119 -34.83 -40.62 -9.31
C PRO A 119 -33.48 -39.92 -9.33
N ASP A 120 -33.46 -38.61 -9.45
CA ASP A 120 -32.25 -37.78 -9.51
C ASP A 120 -31.90 -37.14 -8.14
N PHE A 121 -32.74 -37.36 -7.14
CA PHE A 121 -32.46 -36.88 -5.79
C PHE A 121 -31.35 -37.70 -5.15
N LEU A 122 -30.19 -37.10 -4.94
CA LEU A 122 -29.07 -37.74 -4.23
C LEU A 122 -29.30 -37.60 -2.74
N SER A 123 -29.85 -38.65 -2.11
CA SER A 123 -30.08 -38.68 -0.67
C SER A 123 -28.72 -38.72 0.11
N LEU A 124 -28.70 -38.02 1.21
CA LEU A 124 -27.63 -38.15 2.19
C LEU A 124 -27.91 -39.38 3.09
N PRO A 125 -26.85 -40.04 3.67
CA PRO A 125 -27.07 -41.09 4.65
C PRO A 125 -28.04 -40.66 5.75
N ALA A 126 -28.96 -41.53 6.13
CA ALA A 126 -30.10 -41.24 7.01
C ALA A 126 -29.75 -40.61 8.36
N GLU A 127 -28.51 -40.81 8.84
CA GLU A 127 -28.04 -40.27 10.14
C GLU A 127 -27.72 -38.77 10.11
N ALA A 128 -27.71 -38.13 8.91
CA ALA A 128 -27.20 -36.77 8.73
C ALA A 128 -28.24 -35.75 8.25
N SER A 129 -29.51 -36.14 8.06
CA SER A 129 -30.51 -35.19 7.51
C SER A 129 -31.89 -35.34 8.14
N PRO A 130 -32.52 -34.24 8.58
CA PRO A 130 -33.96 -34.24 8.76
C PRO A 130 -34.64 -34.60 7.41
N GLU A 131 -35.86 -35.21 7.48
CA GLU A 131 -36.61 -35.60 6.29
C GLU A 131 -36.83 -34.40 5.36
N ILE A 132 -36.11 -34.41 4.24
CA ILE A 132 -36.35 -33.47 3.14
C ILE A 132 -37.39 -34.09 2.24
N SER A 133 -38.54 -33.45 2.08
CA SER A 133 -39.63 -33.94 1.20
C SER A 133 -39.68 -33.20 -0.12
N SER A 134 -39.28 -31.90 -0.16
CA SER A 134 -39.12 -31.14 -1.42
C SER A 134 -37.85 -30.30 -1.41
N LEU A 135 -37.28 -30.11 -2.60
CA LEU A 135 -36.01 -29.35 -2.79
C LEU A 135 -36.11 -28.52 -4.08
N ILE A 136 -35.82 -27.23 -3.96
CA ILE A 136 -35.60 -26.36 -5.09
C ILE A 136 -34.16 -25.92 -5.14
N SER A 137 -33.53 -26.01 -6.31
CA SER A 137 -32.14 -25.66 -6.58
C SER A 137 -32.09 -24.54 -7.61
N VAL A 138 -31.66 -23.37 -7.20
CA VAL A 138 -31.65 -22.15 -8.00
C VAL A 138 -30.19 -21.77 -8.34
N PRO A 139 -29.83 -21.65 -9.65
CA PRO A 139 -28.50 -21.31 -10.03
C PRO A 139 -28.14 -19.88 -9.63
N ILE A 140 -26.99 -19.71 -8.97
CA ILE A 140 -26.39 -18.40 -8.65
C ILE A 140 -25.57 -17.97 -9.85
N ARG A 141 -26.05 -16.97 -10.58
CA ARG A 141 -25.47 -16.51 -11.85
C ARG A 141 -24.68 -15.22 -11.71
N SER A 142 -23.65 -15.10 -12.55
CA SER A 142 -22.85 -13.89 -12.69
C SER A 142 -22.44 -13.70 -14.14
N GLY A 143 -22.90 -12.64 -14.78
CA GLY A 143 -22.69 -12.45 -16.22
C GLY A 143 -23.21 -13.66 -17.00
N ASP A 144 -22.35 -14.27 -17.82
CA ASP A 144 -22.69 -15.42 -18.63
C ASP A 144 -22.46 -16.78 -17.94
N GLY A 145 -21.94 -16.78 -16.68
CA GLY A 145 -21.58 -18.00 -15.96
C GLY A 145 -22.46 -18.31 -14.77
N VAL A 146 -22.36 -19.56 -14.30
CA VAL A 146 -22.97 -20.03 -13.05
C VAL A 146 -21.86 -20.17 -12.00
N LEU A 147 -21.98 -19.41 -10.90
CA LEU A 147 -21.01 -19.44 -9.78
C LEU A 147 -21.28 -20.61 -8.84
N GLY A 148 -22.53 -21.09 -8.80
CA GLY A 148 -22.95 -22.11 -7.87
C GLY A 148 -24.46 -22.24 -7.84
N VAL A 149 -24.99 -22.78 -6.76
CA VAL A 149 -26.43 -23.03 -6.58
C VAL A 149 -26.87 -22.69 -5.16
N LEU A 150 -28.01 -22.03 -5.07
CA LEU A 150 -28.79 -21.88 -3.84
C LEU A 150 -29.79 -23.03 -3.74
N ASN A 151 -29.68 -23.83 -2.69
CA ASN A 151 -30.65 -24.89 -2.41
C ASN A 151 -31.53 -24.50 -1.25
N VAL A 152 -32.80 -24.74 -1.43
CA VAL A 152 -33.80 -24.55 -0.37
C VAL A 152 -34.63 -25.80 -0.28
N SER A 153 -34.81 -26.33 0.91
CA SER A 153 -35.59 -27.56 1.14
C SER A 153 -36.67 -27.36 2.20
N HIS A 154 -37.71 -28.16 2.08
CA HIS A 154 -38.85 -28.20 2.99
C HIS A 154 -39.16 -29.63 3.41
N THR A 155 -39.78 -29.77 4.60
CA THR A 155 -40.22 -31.07 5.14
C THR A 155 -41.53 -31.55 4.53
N GLU A 156 -42.29 -30.69 3.83
CA GLU A 156 -43.50 -31.03 3.11
C GLU A 156 -43.18 -31.20 1.62
N SER A 157 -43.92 -32.10 0.95
CA SER A 157 -43.86 -32.24 -0.50
C SER A 157 -44.60 -31.08 -1.17
N GLU A 158 -44.20 -30.76 -2.40
CA GLU A 158 -44.84 -29.67 -3.21
C GLU A 158 -44.84 -28.30 -2.51
N ALA A 159 -43.85 -28.01 -1.65
CA ALA A 159 -43.83 -26.80 -0.83
C ALA A 159 -43.50 -25.53 -1.62
N PHE A 160 -42.93 -25.63 -2.83
CA PHE A 160 -42.51 -24.48 -3.62
C PHE A 160 -43.39 -24.30 -4.88
N GLY A 161 -44.01 -23.16 -4.99
CA GLY A 161 -44.79 -22.75 -6.15
C GLY A 161 -44.04 -21.76 -7.06
N PRO A 162 -44.75 -21.26 -8.11
CA PRO A 162 -44.13 -20.31 -9.06
C PRO A 162 -43.70 -18.98 -8.42
N ASP A 163 -44.35 -18.55 -7.35
CA ASP A 163 -44.03 -17.30 -6.66
C ASP A 163 -42.73 -17.46 -5.82
N GLU A 164 -42.60 -18.60 -5.10
CA GLU A 164 -41.40 -18.96 -4.38
C GLU A 164 -40.20 -19.13 -5.34
N GLU A 165 -40.38 -19.77 -6.49
CA GLU A 165 -39.34 -19.93 -7.50
C GLU A 165 -38.83 -18.57 -8.01
N ARG A 166 -39.71 -17.61 -8.28
CA ARG A 166 -39.36 -16.26 -8.71
C ARG A 166 -38.56 -15.52 -7.63
N LEU A 167 -39.05 -15.57 -6.38
CA LEU A 167 -38.42 -14.92 -5.26
C LEU A 167 -36.99 -15.48 -5.01
N LEU A 168 -36.86 -16.81 -5.02
CA LEU A 168 -35.58 -17.47 -4.87
C LEU A 168 -34.60 -17.19 -6.01
N THR A 169 -35.15 -17.05 -7.24
CA THR A 169 -34.34 -16.66 -8.42
C THR A 169 -33.77 -15.25 -8.26
N LEU A 170 -34.57 -14.30 -7.79
CA LEU A 170 -34.10 -12.96 -7.47
C LEU A 170 -33.07 -12.98 -6.36
N TYR A 171 -33.32 -13.74 -5.30
CA TYR A 171 -32.37 -13.87 -4.18
C TYR A 171 -31.03 -14.44 -4.64
N ALA A 172 -31.05 -15.50 -5.44
CA ALA A 172 -29.85 -16.10 -6.02
C ALA A 172 -29.09 -15.12 -6.93
N HIS A 173 -29.79 -14.26 -7.65
CA HIS A 173 -29.18 -13.19 -8.44
C HIS A 173 -28.43 -12.19 -7.56
N PHE A 174 -29.06 -11.71 -6.48
CA PHE A 174 -28.39 -10.80 -5.51
C PHE A 174 -27.21 -11.45 -4.82
N LEU A 175 -27.32 -12.73 -4.42
CA LEU A 175 -26.20 -13.51 -3.91
C LEU A 175 -25.04 -13.56 -4.90
N GLY A 176 -25.31 -13.74 -6.18
CA GLY A 176 -24.30 -13.73 -7.23
C GLY A 176 -23.57 -12.38 -7.32
N GLN A 177 -24.31 -11.28 -7.30
CA GLN A 177 -23.72 -9.94 -7.29
C GLN A 177 -22.87 -9.67 -6.03
N MET A 178 -23.37 -10.10 -4.88
CA MET A 178 -22.66 -9.95 -3.62
C MET A 178 -21.34 -10.76 -3.59
N LEU A 179 -21.35 -12.00 -4.09
CA LEU A 179 -20.15 -12.83 -4.22
C LEU A 179 -19.11 -12.21 -5.15
N LEU A 180 -19.53 -11.66 -6.29
CA LEU A 180 -18.64 -10.96 -7.22
C LEU A 180 -18.01 -9.73 -6.60
N ASN A 181 -18.86 -8.91 -5.94
CA ASN A 181 -18.37 -7.71 -5.29
C ASN A 181 -17.33 -8.05 -4.21
N TRP A 182 -17.61 -9.08 -3.40
CA TRP A 182 -16.68 -9.59 -2.41
C TRP A 182 -15.34 -10.03 -3.03
N GLN A 183 -15.40 -10.80 -4.13
CA GLN A 183 -14.19 -11.24 -4.85
C GLN A 183 -13.40 -10.06 -5.42
N HIS A 184 -14.08 -9.05 -5.98
CA HIS A 184 -13.42 -7.86 -6.53
C HIS A 184 -12.72 -7.04 -5.43
N VAL A 185 -13.42 -6.79 -4.32
CA VAL A 185 -12.85 -6.02 -3.19
C VAL A 185 -11.61 -6.73 -2.64
N HIS A 186 -11.71 -8.03 -2.35
CA HIS A 186 -10.56 -8.80 -1.82
C HIS A 186 -9.37 -8.81 -2.78
N ARG A 187 -9.62 -8.99 -4.07
CA ARG A 187 -8.55 -8.94 -5.07
C ARG A 187 -7.87 -7.59 -5.13
N LEU A 188 -8.63 -6.50 -5.02
CA LEU A 188 -8.08 -5.14 -5.00
C LEU A 188 -7.26 -4.91 -3.72
N GLU A 189 -7.74 -5.36 -2.56
CA GLU A 189 -7.01 -5.27 -1.29
C GLU A 189 -5.68 -6.02 -1.34
N GLU A 190 -5.66 -7.23 -1.89
CA GLU A 190 -4.43 -8.00 -2.09
C GLU A 190 -3.45 -7.27 -3.02
N GLN A 191 -3.95 -6.73 -4.15
CA GLN A 191 -3.13 -5.97 -5.10
C GLN A 191 -2.57 -4.68 -4.48
N VAL A 192 -3.39 -3.94 -3.73
CA VAL A 192 -2.95 -2.73 -3.01
C VAL A 192 -1.89 -3.10 -1.98
N GLY A 193 -2.12 -4.14 -1.17
CA GLY A 193 -1.15 -4.61 -0.18
C GLY A 193 0.19 -5.04 -0.79
N GLN A 194 0.15 -5.69 -1.95
CA GLN A 194 1.37 -6.07 -2.67
C GLN A 194 2.11 -4.85 -3.21
N ARG A 195 1.39 -3.92 -3.89
CA ARG A 195 1.99 -2.70 -4.43
C ARG A 195 2.56 -1.78 -3.37
N THR A 196 1.90 -1.70 -2.21
CA THR A 196 2.42 -0.92 -1.09
C THR A 196 3.76 -1.46 -0.61
N ARG A 197 3.90 -2.78 -0.45
CA ARG A 197 5.18 -3.41 -0.07
C ARG A 197 6.28 -3.19 -1.11
N GLU A 198 5.98 -3.39 -2.40
CA GLU A 198 6.94 -3.14 -3.49
C GLU A 198 7.44 -1.69 -3.50
N LEU A 199 6.55 -0.71 -3.24
CA LEU A 199 6.90 0.70 -3.16
C LEU A 199 7.76 1.03 -1.94
N GLU A 200 7.46 0.45 -0.78
CA GLU A 200 8.24 0.64 0.45
C GLU A 200 9.67 0.10 0.29
N GLU A 201 9.83 -1.10 -0.30
CA GLU A 201 11.15 -1.68 -0.60
C GLU A 201 11.95 -0.82 -1.58
N ALA A 202 11.32 -0.38 -2.69
CA ALA A 202 11.99 0.47 -3.67
C ALA A 202 12.38 1.85 -3.10
N LEU A 203 11.56 2.42 -2.21
CA LEU A 203 11.86 3.68 -1.54
C LEU A 203 13.07 3.55 -0.60
N GLU A 204 13.17 2.46 0.14
CA GLU A 204 14.30 2.22 1.03
C GLU A 204 15.60 2.02 0.25
N GLU A 205 15.57 1.24 -0.84
CA GLU A 205 16.72 1.07 -1.72
C GLU A 205 17.19 2.41 -2.34
N ALA A 206 16.24 3.23 -2.79
CA ALA A 206 16.54 4.56 -3.33
C ALA A 206 17.19 5.48 -2.28
N ARG A 207 16.72 5.44 -1.03
CA ARG A 207 17.31 6.21 0.09
C ARG A 207 18.72 5.76 0.41
N GLU A 208 18.96 4.46 0.48
CA GLU A 208 20.32 3.91 0.71
C GLU A 208 21.28 4.33 -0.40
N LEU A 209 20.84 4.22 -1.65
CA LEU A 209 21.63 4.63 -2.81
C LEU A 209 21.95 6.13 -2.77
N GLN A 210 20.95 6.96 -2.46
CA GLN A 210 21.12 8.40 -2.30
C GLN A 210 22.13 8.73 -1.19
N GLN A 211 22.06 8.05 -0.04
CA GLN A 211 23.04 8.24 1.05
C GLN A 211 24.44 7.82 0.63
N ARG A 212 24.60 6.72 -0.11
CA ARG A 212 25.89 6.28 -0.66
C ARG A 212 26.47 7.33 -1.62
N PHE A 213 25.67 7.85 -2.54
CA PHE A 213 26.10 8.94 -3.45
C PHE A 213 26.52 10.18 -2.67
N GLN A 214 25.74 10.62 -1.69
CA GLN A 214 26.11 11.76 -0.84
C GLN A 214 27.38 11.51 -0.02
N THR A 215 27.68 10.27 0.35
CA THR A 215 28.89 9.90 1.09
C THR A 215 30.11 9.87 0.18
N LEU A 216 29.95 9.49 -1.08
CA LEU A 216 31.02 9.45 -2.08
C LEU A 216 31.34 10.83 -2.66
N ALA A 217 30.41 11.80 -2.59
CA ALA A 217 30.67 13.16 -3.04
C ALA A 217 31.71 13.82 -2.12
N VAL A 218 32.91 14.05 -2.63
CA VAL A 218 34.06 14.66 -1.94
C VAL A 218 34.32 16.09 -2.38
N LEU A 219 33.69 16.53 -3.46
CA LEU A 219 33.84 17.86 -4.04
C LEU A 219 32.57 18.70 -3.77
N ASP A 220 32.77 20.02 -3.81
CA ASP A 220 31.72 21.02 -3.86
C ASP A 220 31.32 21.25 -5.32
N ASP A 221 30.04 21.06 -5.65
CA ASP A 221 29.55 21.10 -7.04
C ASP A 221 29.71 22.45 -7.72
N LEU A 222 29.76 23.55 -6.94
CA LEU A 222 29.90 24.89 -7.48
C LEU A 222 31.35 25.25 -7.79
N THR A 223 32.26 24.96 -6.85
CA THR A 223 33.64 25.43 -6.93
C THR A 223 34.64 24.39 -7.38
N GLY A 224 34.25 23.09 -7.39
CA GLY A 224 35.13 21.97 -7.68
C GLY A 224 36.22 21.72 -6.60
N LEU A 225 36.23 22.49 -5.51
CA LEU A 225 37.07 22.24 -4.36
C LEU A 225 36.54 21.08 -3.54
N HIS A 226 37.38 20.60 -2.59
CA HIS A 226 36.86 19.65 -1.61
C HIS A 226 35.74 20.26 -0.76
N ASN A 227 34.76 19.45 -0.39
CA ASN A 227 33.68 19.89 0.48
C ASN A 227 34.04 19.71 1.97
N ARG A 228 33.19 20.25 2.85
CA ARG A 228 33.38 20.17 4.31
C ARG A 228 33.55 18.74 4.83
N ARG A 229 32.87 17.76 4.21
CA ARG A 229 32.94 16.34 4.62
C ARG A 229 34.31 15.76 4.37
N PHE A 230 34.85 15.98 3.17
CA PHE A 230 36.22 15.58 2.82
C PHE A 230 37.26 16.22 3.74
N PHE A 231 37.11 17.52 4.03
CA PHE A 231 38.01 18.22 4.93
C PHE A 231 38.13 17.51 6.27
N PHE A 232 37.03 17.17 6.94
CA PHE A 232 37.08 16.50 8.23
C PHE A 232 37.61 15.06 8.16
N ALA A 233 37.38 14.35 7.08
CA ALA A 233 37.91 13.02 6.88
C ALA A 233 39.43 13.05 6.73
N GLU A 234 39.97 13.92 5.86
CA GLU A 234 41.42 14.09 5.65
C GLU A 234 42.13 14.74 6.84
N ALA A 235 41.49 15.72 7.47
CA ALA A 235 42.09 16.40 8.65
C ALA A 235 42.47 15.40 9.75
N ARG A 236 41.64 14.40 10.03
CA ARG A 236 41.93 13.37 11.02
C ARG A 236 43.18 12.57 10.65
N ALA A 237 43.32 12.17 9.39
CA ALA A 237 44.47 11.41 8.92
C ALA A 237 45.75 12.25 8.92
N ILE A 238 45.65 13.52 8.49
CA ILE A 238 46.75 14.48 8.47
C ILE A 238 47.25 14.79 9.89
N VAL A 239 46.33 15.11 10.82
CA VAL A 239 46.67 15.37 12.23
C VAL A 239 47.36 14.15 12.85
N ALA A 240 46.82 12.94 12.65
CA ALA A 240 47.42 11.72 13.17
C ALA A 240 48.84 11.46 12.61
N ARG A 241 49.10 11.82 11.35
CA ARG A 241 50.41 11.71 10.71
C ARG A 241 51.36 12.73 11.27
N ALA A 242 50.95 14.00 11.39
CA ALA A 242 51.74 15.09 11.89
C ALA A 242 52.15 14.88 13.36
N LEU A 243 51.26 14.36 14.21
CA LEU A 243 51.53 13.96 15.58
C LEU A 243 52.65 12.90 15.65
N ARG A 244 52.61 11.88 14.79
CA ARG A 244 53.66 10.85 14.74
C ARG A 244 55.01 11.38 14.26
N GLN A 245 54.98 12.36 13.38
CA GLN A 245 56.21 12.94 12.79
C GLN A 245 56.75 14.14 13.57
N GLY A 246 56.01 14.67 14.54
CA GLY A 246 56.40 15.87 15.30
C GLY A 246 56.42 17.13 14.43
N VAL A 247 55.60 17.20 13.37
CA VAL A 247 55.54 18.36 12.49
C VAL A 247 54.30 19.22 12.80
N GLY A 248 54.45 20.54 12.67
CA GLY A 248 53.35 21.47 12.91
C GLY A 248 52.22 21.37 11.85
N ILE A 249 51.07 21.90 12.18
CA ILE A 249 49.94 22.05 11.28
C ILE A 249 49.39 23.44 11.43
N ALA A 250 49.07 24.08 10.32
CA ALA A 250 48.32 25.32 10.35
C ALA A 250 46.94 25.16 9.68
N VAL A 251 45.98 25.95 10.13
CA VAL A 251 44.62 26.04 9.57
C VAL A 251 44.35 27.51 9.24
N ILE A 252 43.84 27.74 8.05
CA ILE A 252 43.33 29.04 7.61
C ILE A 252 41.82 28.92 7.38
N LEU A 253 41.04 29.78 8.01
CA LEU A 253 39.61 29.98 7.75
C LEU A 253 39.44 31.31 7.02
N LEU A 254 38.73 31.32 5.95
CA LEU A 254 38.46 32.49 5.13
C LEU A 254 36.95 32.63 4.93
N ASP A 255 36.46 33.86 5.09
CA ASP A 255 35.05 34.25 4.85
C ASP A 255 35.06 35.49 3.94
N LEU A 256 34.20 35.50 2.91
CA LEU A 256 34.06 36.63 1.99
C LEU A 256 33.23 37.74 2.64
N ASP A 257 33.82 38.90 2.78
CA ASP A 257 33.18 40.04 3.43
C ASP A 257 31.98 40.53 2.64
N HIS A 258 30.85 40.70 3.31
CA HIS A 258 29.59 41.26 2.74
C HIS A 258 29.01 40.46 1.56
N PHE A 259 29.37 39.17 1.44
CA PHE A 259 28.94 38.36 0.30
C PHE A 259 27.40 38.25 0.14
N LYS A 260 26.68 38.21 1.28
CA LYS A 260 25.21 38.24 1.24
C LYS A 260 24.68 39.55 0.60
N GLN A 261 25.24 40.71 0.95
CA GLN A 261 24.84 41.99 0.36
C GLN A 261 25.14 42.03 -1.13
N PHE A 262 26.28 41.44 -1.52
CA PHE A 262 26.64 41.29 -2.93
C PHE A 262 25.59 40.45 -3.70
N ASN A 263 25.18 39.33 -3.15
CA ASN A 263 24.13 38.50 -3.73
C ASN A 263 22.78 39.23 -3.83
N ASP A 264 22.42 39.97 -2.78
CA ASP A 264 21.16 40.75 -2.75
C ASP A 264 21.15 41.85 -3.84
N GLN A 265 22.34 42.40 -4.18
CA GLN A 265 22.49 43.45 -5.17
C GLN A 265 22.64 42.93 -6.62
N PHE A 266 23.43 41.87 -6.86
CA PHE A 266 23.80 41.38 -8.20
C PHE A 266 23.20 40.02 -8.56
N GLY A 267 22.49 39.39 -7.62
CA GLY A 267 21.85 38.10 -7.79
C GLY A 267 22.80 36.90 -7.52
N HIS A 268 22.22 35.75 -7.24
CA HIS A 268 22.96 34.53 -6.91
C HIS A 268 23.90 34.06 -8.02
N ALA A 269 23.53 34.25 -9.29
CA ALA A 269 24.39 33.86 -10.40
C ALA A 269 25.72 34.65 -10.43
N ALA A 270 25.68 35.92 -10.03
CA ALA A 270 26.88 36.73 -9.88
C ALA A 270 27.74 36.26 -8.69
N GLY A 271 27.12 35.94 -7.57
CA GLY A 271 27.79 35.35 -6.41
C GLY A 271 28.44 34.01 -6.70
N ASP A 272 27.75 33.12 -7.44
CA ASP A 272 28.30 31.85 -7.89
C ASP A 272 29.56 32.00 -8.75
N ARG A 273 29.59 33.04 -9.62
CA ARG A 273 30.78 33.36 -10.39
C ARG A 273 31.94 33.80 -9.49
N VAL A 274 31.66 34.68 -8.53
CA VAL A 274 32.66 35.13 -7.55
C VAL A 274 33.23 33.93 -6.78
N LEU A 275 32.40 33.04 -6.30
CA LEU A 275 32.84 31.85 -5.57
C LEU A 275 33.74 30.93 -6.39
N ARG A 276 33.44 30.75 -7.69
CA ARG A 276 34.31 29.96 -8.58
C ARG A 276 35.67 30.63 -8.83
N ASP A 277 35.67 31.94 -9.06
CA ASP A 277 36.89 32.69 -9.33
C ASP A 277 37.80 32.76 -8.10
N VAL A 278 37.22 32.96 -6.90
CA VAL A 278 37.90 32.88 -5.61
C VAL A 278 38.50 31.48 -5.39
N ALA A 279 37.74 30.43 -5.61
CA ALA A 279 38.19 29.05 -5.49
C ALA A 279 39.41 28.77 -6.42
N MET A 280 39.31 29.23 -7.67
CA MET A 280 40.38 29.08 -8.66
C MET A 280 41.63 29.84 -8.23
N ALA A 281 41.50 31.09 -7.79
CA ALA A 281 42.64 31.90 -7.32
C ALA A 281 43.31 31.30 -6.11
N MET A 282 42.54 30.76 -5.15
CA MET A 282 43.08 30.05 -3.98
C MET A 282 43.77 28.74 -4.37
N GLY A 283 43.16 27.98 -5.29
CA GLY A 283 43.71 26.72 -5.77
C GLY A 283 45.14 26.85 -6.39
N GLN A 284 45.43 28.00 -7.01
CA GLN A 284 46.75 28.28 -7.60
C GLN A 284 47.85 28.58 -6.54
N LEU A 285 47.46 28.88 -5.31
CA LEU A 285 48.37 29.27 -4.25
C LEU A 285 48.72 28.14 -3.26
N VAL A 286 47.92 27.08 -3.27
CA VAL A 286 48.09 25.90 -2.42
C VAL A 286 49.02 24.88 -3.08
N ARG A 287 49.79 24.16 -2.31
CA ARG A 287 50.73 23.12 -2.80
C ARG A 287 50.10 21.75 -2.72
N GLU A 288 50.71 20.78 -3.38
CA GLU A 288 50.36 19.39 -3.23
C GLU A 288 50.54 18.96 -1.76
N GLY A 289 49.51 18.38 -1.18
CA GLY A 289 49.44 17.98 0.24
C GLY A 289 48.73 18.97 1.16
N ASP A 290 48.47 20.21 0.72
CA ASP A 290 47.53 21.10 1.39
C ASP A 290 46.11 20.70 1.05
N VAL A 291 45.16 20.88 1.97
CA VAL A 291 43.75 20.61 1.74
C VAL A 291 43.00 21.92 1.69
N LEU A 292 42.47 22.28 0.51
CA LEU A 292 41.61 23.42 0.33
C LEU A 292 40.16 22.93 0.15
N SER A 293 39.25 23.45 0.94
CA SER A 293 37.87 23.06 0.96
C SER A 293 36.91 24.26 1.05
N ARG A 294 35.76 24.16 0.43
CA ARG A 294 34.65 25.06 0.70
C ARG A 294 33.78 24.47 1.81
N PHE A 295 33.60 25.23 2.89
CA PHE A 295 32.85 24.76 4.06
C PHE A 295 31.35 24.94 3.92
N GLY A 296 30.90 25.91 3.14
CA GLY A 296 29.53 26.24 2.84
C GLY A 296 29.36 27.76 2.66
N GLY A 297 28.33 28.19 1.92
CA GLY A 297 28.10 29.60 1.66
C GLY A 297 29.35 30.28 1.08
N GLU A 298 29.89 31.24 1.79
CA GLU A 298 31.07 32.04 1.44
C GLU A 298 32.35 31.65 2.22
N GLU A 299 32.31 30.53 2.97
CA GLU A 299 33.41 30.09 3.83
C GLU A 299 34.35 29.08 3.13
N PHE A 300 35.68 29.32 3.22
CA PHE A 300 36.73 28.43 2.74
C PHE A 300 37.69 28.07 3.87
N VAL A 301 38.19 26.85 3.86
CA VAL A 301 39.15 26.34 4.86
C VAL A 301 40.32 25.68 4.17
N LEU A 302 41.53 25.98 4.71
CA LEU A 302 42.77 25.31 4.31
C LEU A 302 43.37 24.58 5.51
N LEU A 303 43.85 23.37 5.27
CA LEU A 303 44.68 22.63 6.21
C LEU A 303 46.06 22.47 5.60
N LEU A 304 47.10 22.91 6.34
CA LEU A 304 48.45 23.05 5.87
C LEU A 304 49.40 22.18 6.72
N PRO A 305 49.66 20.93 6.33
CA PRO A 305 50.59 20.06 7.05
C PRO A 305 52.04 20.59 6.94
N GLY A 306 52.83 20.48 8.03
CA GLY A 306 54.23 20.92 8.04
C GLY A 306 54.41 22.43 7.82
N THR A 307 53.41 23.22 8.21
CA THR A 307 53.45 24.70 8.09
C THR A 307 53.32 25.29 9.48
N ASP A 308 54.22 26.21 9.79
CA ASP A 308 54.21 27.01 11.02
C ASP A 308 53.31 28.27 10.86
N LEU A 309 53.21 29.05 11.92
CA LEU A 309 52.39 30.26 11.95
C LEU A 309 52.86 31.29 10.90
N ASP A 310 54.14 31.50 10.76
CA ASP A 310 54.71 32.48 9.83
C ASP A 310 54.45 32.08 8.37
N GLY A 311 54.60 30.82 8.05
CA GLY A 311 54.28 30.26 6.75
C GLY A 311 52.79 30.39 6.40
N ALA A 312 51.91 30.10 7.38
CA ALA A 312 50.48 30.27 7.22
C ALA A 312 50.06 31.75 7.05
N ILE A 313 50.70 32.66 7.82
CA ILE A 313 50.47 34.12 7.66
C ILE A 313 50.94 34.54 6.26
N GLY A 314 52.09 34.04 5.79
CA GLY A 314 52.61 34.29 4.46
C GLY A 314 51.62 33.88 3.35
N LEU A 315 51.04 32.68 3.46
CA LEU A 315 50.01 32.20 2.54
C LEU A 315 48.75 33.03 2.62
N GLY A 316 48.27 33.36 3.83
CA GLY A 316 47.10 34.22 4.02
C GLY A 316 47.22 35.59 3.37
N LYS A 317 48.45 36.21 3.46
CA LYS A 317 48.74 37.47 2.76
C LYS A 317 48.66 37.33 1.22
N ARG A 318 49.26 36.25 0.69
CA ARG A 318 49.17 35.98 -0.77
C ARG A 318 47.76 35.76 -1.22
N ILE A 319 46.95 35.00 -0.49
CA ILE A 319 45.54 34.80 -0.79
C ILE A 319 44.82 36.15 -0.80
N ARG A 320 44.98 36.95 0.25
CA ARG A 320 44.36 38.30 0.32
C ARG A 320 44.76 39.19 -0.86
N GLN A 321 46.01 39.17 -1.28
CA GLN A 321 46.50 39.93 -2.43
C GLN A 321 45.88 39.41 -3.75
N ALA A 322 45.79 38.09 -3.93
CA ALA A 322 45.19 37.52 -5.11
C ALA A 322 43.69 37.87 -5.22
N LEU A 323 42.95 37.78 -4.11
CA LEU A 323 41.55 38.16 -4.07
C LEU A 323 41.32 39.66 -4.32
N ALA A 324 42.18 40.53 -3.78
CA ALA A 324 42.11 41.97 -4.01
C ALA A 324 42.39 42.34 -5.49
N GLY A 325 43.04 41.47 -6.26
CA GLY A 325 43.29 41.64 -7.72
C GLY A 325 42.13 41.15 -8.58
N LEU A 326 41.11 40.50 -8.01
CA LEU A 326 39.95 40.08 -8.77
C LEU A 326 38.97 41.22 -8.90
N GLU A 327 38.51 41.44 -10.13
CA GLU A 327 37.48 42.44 -10.46
C GLU A 327 36.38 41.80 -11.27
N TRP A 328 35.16 42.06 -10.89
CA TRP A 328 33.98 41.55 -11.59
C TRP A 328 33.16 42.69 -12.20
N MET A 329 32.85 42.61 -13.48
CA MET A 329 31.96 43.53 -14.14
C MET A 329 30.60 42.84 -14.39
N PHE A 330 29.54 43.48 -13.91
CA PHE A 330 28.17 43.07 -14.13
C PHE A 330 27.44 44.19 -14.91
N ASP A 331 26.38 43.87 -15.62
CA ASP A 331 25.69 44.76 -16.58
C ASP A 331 25.51 46.18 -16.05
N GLY A 332 26.27 47.12 -16.62
CA GLY A 332 26.17 48.55 -16.33
C GLY A 332 26.76 49.02 -15.00
N SER A 333 27.42 48.14 -14.25
CA SER A 333 28.07 48.49 -12.97
C SER A 333 29.54 48.88 -13.13
N GLU A 334 30.06 49.65 -12.17
CA GLU A 334 31.52 49.79 -11.99
C GLU A 334 32.14 48.44 -11.58
N PRO A 335 33.47 48.25 -11.80
CA PRO A 335 34.16 47.04 -11.38
C PRO A 335 33.97 46.79 -9.89
N GLN A 336 33.45 45.60 -9.56
CA GLN A 336 33.18 45.18 -8.18
C GLN A 336 34.39 44.41 -7.61
N ARG A 337 34.69 44.60 -6.35
CA ARG A 337 35.72 43.88 -5.62
C ARG A 337 35.15 43.34 -4.34
N ILE A 338 35.57 42.16 -3.95
CA ILE A 338 35.19 41.54 -2.68
C ILE A 338 36.47 41.33 -1.86
N THR A 339 36.40 41.65 -0.59
CA THR A 339 37.47 41.35 0.38
C THR A 339 37.14 40.09 1.17
N ALA A 340 38.11 39.60 1.92
CA ALA A 340 37.92 38.43 2.75
C ALA A 340 38.55 38.63 4.14
N SER A 341 37.84 38.21 5.15
CA SER A 341 38.35 38.05 6.52
C SER A 341 39.07 36.69 6.67
N ILE A 342 40.25 36.69 7.21
CA ILE A 342 41.12 35.52 7.29
C ILE A 342 41.54 35.29 8.74
N GLY A 343 41.13 34.15 9.32
CA GLY A 343 41.56 33.63 10.60
C GLY A 343 42.66 32.57 10.42
N ILE A 344 43.74 32.64 11.17
CA ILE A 344 44.85 31.71 11.07
C ILE A 344 45.20 31.13 12.45
N CYS A 345 45.33 29.83 12.52
CA CYS A 345 45.79 29.12 13.71
C CYS A 345 46.86 28.11 13.31
N ALA A 346 47.95 28.05 14.09
CA ALA A 346 48.95 27.01 13.93
C ALA A 346 49.15 26.23 15.24
N LEU A 347 49.25 24.92 15.10
CA LEU A 347 49.49 23.99 16.19
C LEU A 347 50.90 23.41 16.02
N VAL A 348 51.76 23.63 17.01
CA VAL A 348 53.04 22.92 17.12
C VAL A 348 52.74 21.60 17.84
N LEU A 349 52.86 20.51 17.13
CA LEU A 349 52.65 19.19 17.70
C LEU A 349 54.00 18.69 18.25
N GLU A 350 54.15 18.68 19.57
CA GLU A 350 55.29 17.99 20.18
C GLU A 350 55.12 16.49 19.95
N GLY A 351 56.05 15.85 19.26
CA GLY A 351 56.09 14.40 19.09
C GLY A 351 56.20 13.68 20.46
N PRO A 352 55.86 12.37 20.51
CA PRO A 352 56.04 11.61 21.75
C PRO A 352 57.50 11.76 22.22
N ARG A 353 57.69 12.22 23.45
CA ARG A 353 59.03 12.24 24.07
C ARG A 353 59.58 10.82 24.03
N GLN A 354 60.71 10.63 23.38
CA GLN A 354 61.45 9.40 23.49
C GLN A 354 62.10 9.43 24.89
N ASP A 355 61.51 8.73 25.84
CA ASP A 355 62.14 8.40 27.12
C ASP A 355 62.98 7.16 26.93
#